data_1dbd01d6b6c17f733359d4f8b584297f
#
_entry.id   1dbd01d6b6c17f733359d4f8b584297f
#
_cell.length_a   1.000
_cell.length_b   1.000
_cell.length_c   1.000
_cell.angle_alpha   90.00
_cell.angle_beta   90.00
_cell.angle_gamma   90.00
#
_symmetry.space_group_name_H-M   'P 1'
#
loop_
_entity.id
_entity.type
_entity.pdbx_description
1 polymer ?
#
loop_
_entity_poly.entity_id
_entity_poly.type
_entity_poly.pdbx_seq_one_letter_code
_entity_poly.pdbx_strand_id
1 'polypeptide(L)'
;MMNKNNTTRCLMTLLLGMGMGGVVSAQTFSSIGEVKQLTSNANVTINFQPNTVQVAAQEKDENGNVGGTYLWDGKDGLFLFNSMAPSWPINDLKVGDYINGTLSGEWEYDLWDIYNADGEINIGANAPLVPLKMAGNDIVENGAYNKFGLYEIEGVFNLDRLQFTSDDGVVFRLEDNFSLEDNFHQLLPEVSSHGTLRAMFYQGEIANYLWPYQANAFAPDDKPVTSQPTISSDMVYSIAELKKCLTSTRLEIKDGYQIQVVNVLGTAYFFWDGEQGLLFHDASNKLADKIHVGTMITSGTLLCDTHAGFWGCLGSEDLVVEDNQEYLKPVDIKLKDLSPANLFGYFRVFGQIEKGKYGNYVLRDGDRHIALADLFNYGIDLEKLVGKQGYVNAVYHVVGNRLIPHPKNFFEEVTDGVASIRLSKQEASAGKIFTIDGKRIADMSSAPKGILIKNGKKIIK
;
A
#
# COMPACT_ATOMS: atom_id res chain seq x y z
N MET A 1 25.60 -6.51 12.70
CA MET A 1 25.00 -7.55 11.85
C MET A 1 24.80 -6.92 10.47
N MET A 2 25.45 -7.40 9.45
CA MET A 2 25.44 -6.79 8.11
C MET A 2 24.04 -6.74 7.51
N ASN A 3 23.61 -5.55 7.12
CA ASN A 3 22.36 -5.32 6.43
C ASN A 3 22.44 -5.93 5.01
N LYS A 4 21.86 -7.11 4.81
CA LYS A 4 21.93 -7.89 3.55
C LYS A 4 21.03 -7.30 2.42
N ASN A 5 20.29 -6.22 2.67
CA ASN A 5 19.31 -5.70 1.72
C ASN A 5 19.90 -4.86 0.59
N ASN A 6 21.10 -4.28 0.78
CA ASN A 6 21.71 -3.47 -0.27
C ASN A 6 22.41 -4.30 -1.39
N THR A 7 22.71 -5.56 -1.13
CA THR A 7 23.42 -6.41 -2.12
C THR A 7 22.48 -7.02 -3.17
N THR A 8 21.19 -7.12 -2.90
CA THR A 8 20.22 -7.73 -3.83
C THR A 8 19.78 -6.76 -4.93
N ARG A 9 19.86 -5.44 -4.69
CA ARG A 9 19.53 -4.41 -5.69
C ARG A 9 20.52 -4.37 -6.87
N CYS A 10 21.78 -4.71 -6.66
CA CYS A 10 22.82 -4.66 -7.71
C CYS A 10 22.78 -5.81 -8.73
N LEU A 11 22.04 -6.89 -8.55
CA LEU A 11 22.17 -8.08 -9.40
C LEU A 11 21.05 -8.26 -10.43
N MET A 12 19.95 -7.52 -10.38
CA MET A 12 18.84 -7.68 -11.33
C MET A 12 18.89 -6.78 -12.58
N THR A 13 19.72 -5.75 -12.60
CA THR A 13 19.74 -4.74 -13.67
C THR A 13 20.62 -5.11 -14.89
N LEU A 14 21.30 -6.25 -14.90
CA LEU A 14 22.33 -6.54 -15.92
C LEU A 14 21.85 -7.36 -17.15
N LEU A 15 20.57 -7.62 -17.35
CA LEU A 15 20.13 -8.59 -18.37
C LEU A 15 19.13 -8.10 -19.43
N LEU A 16 18.79 -6.80 -19.55
CA LEU A 16 17.81 -6.32 -20.54
C LEU A 16 18.28 -5.21 -21.48
N GLY A 17 19.56 -4.96 -21.60
CA GLY A 17 20.12 -3.89 -22.43
C GLY A 17 20.67 -4.32 -23.78
N MET A 18 19.91 -5.00 -24.67
CA MET A 18 20.25 -5.09 -26.10
C MET A 18 18.99 -5.06 -26.96
N GLY A 19 18.65 -3.87 -27.44
CA GLY A 19 17.58 -3.74 -28.42
C GLY A 19 17.37 -2.34 -28.97
N MET A 20 17.99 -2.07 -30.11
CA MET A 20 17.70 -1.00 -31.09
C MET A 20 18.14 0.42 -30.75
N GLY A 21 19.31 0.80 -31.32
CA GLY A 21 19.83 2.16 -31.39
C GLY A 21 18.98 3.07 -32.31
N GLY A 22 17.98 3.69 -31.72
CA GLY A 22 17.45 4.96 -32.19
C GLY A 22 18.01 6.02 -31.25
N VAL A 23 18.62 7.08 -31.77
CA VAL A 23 19.00 8.26 -30.98
C VAL A 23 17.70 8.88 -30.51
N VAL A 24 17.22 8.47 -29.34
CA VAL A 24 16.09 9.13 -28.67
C VAL A 24 16.65 10.46 -28.15
N SER A 25 16.25 11.56 -28.73
CA SER A 25 16.55 12.90 -28.23
C SER A 25 16.07 12.99 -26.77
N ALA A 26 16.95 13.40 -25.86
CA ALA A 26 16.57 13.60 -24.46
C ALA A 26 15.42 14.61 -24.38
N GLN A 27 14.38 14.27 -23.65
CA GLN A 27 13.26 15.18 -23.40
C GLN A 27 13.65 16.17 -22.33
N THR A 28 13.33 17.45 -22.52
CA THR A 28 13.68 18.51 -21.56
C THR A 28 12.45 18.90 -20.74
N PHE A 29 12.64 18.98 -19.43
CA PHE A 29 11.64 19.30 -18.43
C PHE A 29 12.05 20.48 -17.56
N SER A 30 11.10 21.12 -16.89
CA SER A 30 11.32 22.26 -16.00
C SER A 30 11.05 21.93 -14.52
N SER A 31 10.50 20.76 -14.22
CA SER A 31 10.16 20.33 -12.87
C SER A 31 10.27 18.81 -12.69
N ILE A 32 10.38 18.37 -11.45
CA ILE A 32 10.31 16.95 -11.06
C ILE A 32 8.95 16.35 -11.47
N GLY A 33 7.86 17.09 -11.21
CA GLY A 33 6.51 16.64 -11.52
C GLY A 33 6.26 16.39 -13.00
N GLU A 34 6.93 17.11 -13.91
CA GLU A 34 6.83 16.85 -15.37
C GLU A 34 7.50 15.52 -15.74
N VAL A 35 8.67 15.21 -15.19
CA VAL A 35 9.34 13.92 -15.43
C VAL A 35 8.48 12.76 -14.93
N LYS A 36 7.86 12.91 -13.79
CA LYS A 36 6.96 11.91 -13.21
C LYS A 36 5.67 11.66 -14.03
N GLN A 37 5.37 12.46 -15.06
CA GLN A 37 4.28 12.17 -16.00
C GLN A 37 4.68 11.17 -17.10
N LEU A 38 5.96 10.86 -17.22
CA LEU A 38 6.42 9.83 -18.16
C LEU A 38 5.88 8.46 -17.75
N THR A 39 5.44 7.70 -18.73
CA THR A 39 4.85 6.36 -18.53
C THR A 39 5.77 5.22 -19.00
N SER A 40 7.03 5.54 -19.28
CA SER A 40 8.06 4.59 -19.69
C SER A 40 9.44 5.18 -19.44
N ASN A 41 10.47 4.32 -19.47
CA ASN A 41 11.85 4.73 -19.39
C ASN A 41 12.22 5.70 -20.51
N ALA A 42 13.00 6.72 -20.20
CA ALA A 42 13.40 7.76 -21.15
C ALA A 42 14.70 8.45 -20.77
N ASN A 43 15.43 8.98 -21.75
CA ASN A 43 16.49 9.94 -21.49
C ASN A 43 15.87 11.30 -21.20
N VAL A 44 16.18 11.88 -20.05
CA VAL A 44 15.61 13.14 -19.57
C VAL A 44 16.69 14.17 -19.34
N THR A 45 16.31 15.44 -19.46
CA THR A 45 17.09 16.61 -19.04
C THR A 45 16.15 17.52 -18.25
N ILE A 46 16.52 17.89 -17.03
CA ILE A 46 15.74 18.78 -16.17
C ILE A 46 16.51 20.07 -15.97
N ASN A 47 15.87 21.20 -16.23
CA ASN A 47 16.44 22.54 -16.01
C ASN A 47 15.89 23.11 -14.70
N PHE A 48 16.63 22.93 -13.60
CA PHE A 48 16.25 23.48 -12.29
C PHE A 48 16.46 24.98 -12.23
N GLN A 49 15.39 25.69 -11.91
CA GLN A 49 15.46 27.13 -11.68
C GLN A 49 16.02 27.41 -10.27
N PRO A 50 16.64 28.57 -10.05
CA PRO A 50 17.14 28.96 -8.73
C PRO A 50 16.04 28.89 -7.66
N ASN A 51 16.39 28.34 -6.49
CA ASN A 51 15.52 28.23 -5.31
C ASN A 51 14.20 27.45 -5.54
N THR A 52 14.19 26.51 -6.47
CA THR A 52 13.00 25.67 -6.72
C THR A 52 13.16 24.24 -6.25
N VAL A 53 14.39 23.72 -6.19
CA VAL A 53 14.67 22.33 -5.83
C VAL A 53 15.72 22.28 -4.73
N GLN A 54 15.47 21.50 -3.70
CA GLN A 54 16.36 21.29 -2.56
C GLN A 54 16.83 19.85 -2.46
N VAL A 55 17.99 19.65 -1.87
CA VAL A 55 18.45 18.34 -1.41
C VAL A 55 17.63 17.95 -0.17
N ALA A 56 16.83 16.90 -0.28
CA ALA A 56 15.96 16.43 0.79
C ALA A 56 16.65 15.45 1.75
N ALA A 57 17.44 14.53 1.20
CA ALA A 57 18.19 13.54 1.95
C ALA A 57 19.31 12.93 1.09
N GLN A 58 20.23 12.22 1.70
CA GLN A 58 21.30 11.48 1.03
C GLN A 58 21.47 10.11 1.65
N GLU A 59 21.59 9.10 0.80
CA GLU A 59 22.04 7.76 1.21
C GLU A 59 23.57 7.74 1.22
N LYS A 60 24.17 7.27 2.30
CA LYS A 60 25.63 7.15 2.44
C LYS A 60 26.02 5.72 2.72
N ASP A 61 27.13 5.29 2.15
CA ASP A 61 27.75 4.01 2.48
C ASP A 61 28.49 4.08 3.83
N GLU A 62 29.02 2.93 4.28
CA GLU A 62 29.79 2.82 5.52
C GLU A 62 31.04 3.72 5.55
N ASN A 63 31.53 4.20 4.40
CA ASN A 63 32.67 5.08 4.26
C ASN A 63 32.27 6.56 4.17
N GLY A 64 30.96 6.85 4.20
CA GLY A 64 30.39 8.19 4.07
C GLY A 64 30.26 8.69 2.63
N ASN A 65 30.48 7.83 1.63
CA ASN A 65 30.28 8.20 0.23
C ASN A 65 28.78 8.23 -0.08
N VAL A 66 28.35 9.22 -0.84
CA VAL A 66 26.94 9.38 -1.24
C VAL A 66 26.61 8.42 -2.39
N GLY A 67 25.77 7.43 -2.11
CA GLY A 67 25.27 6.46 -3.10
C GLY A 67 24.01 6.94 -3.81
N GLY A 68 23.23 7.85 -3.19
CA GLY A 68 22.02 8.40 -3.75
C GLY A 68 21.63 9.73 -3.12
N THR A 69 20.91 10.56 -3.86
CA THR A 69 20.44 11.87 -3.40
C THR A 69 18.95 12.03 -3.71
N TYR A 70 18.19 12.42 -2.70
CA TYR A 70 16.78 12.74 -2.83
C TYR A 70 16.62 14.25 -3.03
N LEU A 71 15.87 14.60 -4.07
CA LEU A 71 15.53 15.98 -4.39
C LEU A 71 14.06 16.25 -4.10
N TRP A 72 13.77 17.50 -3.71
CA TRP A 72 12.44 17.96 -3.36
C TRP A 72 12.18 19.36 -3.96
N ASP A 73 11.08 19.53 -4.71
CA ASP A 73 10.71 20.83 -5.33
C ASP A 73 9.57 21.56 -4.60
N GLY A 74 9.24 21.12 -3.38
CA GLY A 74 8.11 21.65 -2.60
C GLY A 74 6.79 20.92 -2.87
N LYS A 75 6.75 20.02 -3.84
CA LYS A 75 5.57 19.25 -4.21
C LYS A 75 5.90 17.80 -4.58
N ASP A 76 6.92 17.59 -5.38
CA ASP A 76 7.32 16.29 -5.90
C ASP A 76 8.75 15.95 -5.48
N GLY A 77 8.99 14.69 -5.16
CA GLY A 77 10.30 14.16 -4.82
C GLY A 77 10.88 13.28 -5.93
N LEU A 78 12.19 13.24 -6.03
CA LEU A 78 12.94 12.47 -7.02
C LEU A 78 14.17 11.83 -6.37
N PHE A 79 14.47 10.59 -6.72
CA PHE A 79 15.72 9.94 -6.33
C PHE A 79 16.73 9.95 -7.48
N LEU A 80 17.97 10.33 -7.17
CA LEU A 80 19.10 10.26 -8.07
C LEU A 80 20.03 9.16 -7.61
N PHE A 81 20.19 8.13 -8.42
CA PHE A 81 21.13 7.06 -8.16
C PHE A 81 22.54 7.47 -8.65
N ASN A 82 23.50 7.50 -7.74
CA ASN A 82 24.80 8.13 -7.97
C ASN A 82 25.93 7.14 -8.16
N SER A 83 25.72 6.00 -8.78
CA SER A 83 26.77 4.98 -8.87
C SER A 83 27.92 5.31 -9.82
N MET A 84 27.79 6.30 -10.73
CA MET A 84 28.76 6.50 -11.81
C MET A 84 29.01 7.95 -12.29
N ALA A 85 28.59 8.98 -11.58
CA ALA A 85 28.79 10.36 -12.03
C ALA A 85 30.00 11.04 -11.34
N PRO A 86 31.21 10.96 -11.89
CA PRO A 86 32.40 11.55 -11.27
C PRO A 86 32.44 13.09 -11.34
N SER A 87 31.55 13.72 -12.11
CA SER A 87 31.54 15.16 -12.35
C SER A 87 30.59 15.96 -11.43
N TRP A 88 29.77 15.29 -10.66
CA TRP A 88 28.80 15.94 -9.77
C TRP A 88 29.41 16.36 -8.44
N PRO A 89 29.16 17.58 -7.94
CA PRO A 89 29.61 18.00 -6.62
C PRO A 89 28.78 17.36 -5.50
N ILE A 90 28.39 16.10 -5.65
CA ILE A 90 27.40 15.40 -4.82
C ILE A 90 27.86 15.26 -3.37
N ASN A 91 29.18 15.11 -3.15
CA ASN A 91 29.75 15.04 -1.81
C ASN A 91 29.78 16.41 -1.10
N ASP A 92 29.63 17.50 -1.87
CA ASP A 92 29.60 18.87 -1.33
C ASP A 92 28.17 19.31 -1.00
N LEU A 93 27.15 18.60 -1.53
CA LEU A 93 25.75 18.88 -1.25
C LEU A 93 25.38 18.55 0.19
N LYS A 94 24.52 19.36 0.77
CA LYS A 94 23.96 19.17 2.12
C LYS A 94 22.44 19.21 2.06
N VAL A 95 21.81 18.50 3.00
CA VAL A 95 20.36 18.58 3.18
C VAL A 95 19.94 20.04 3.36
N GLY A 96 18.95 20.48 2.61
CA GLY A 96 18.45 21.84 2.58
C GLY A 96 19.12 22.75 1.53
N ASP A 97 20.22 22.33 0.88
CA ASP A 97 20.81 23.12 -0.20
C ASP A 97 19.87 23.20 -1.39
N TYR A 98 19.61 24.40 -1.87
CA TYR A 98 19.01 24.59 -3.19
C TYR A 98 20.03 24.23 -4.28
N ILE A 99 19.54 23.58 -5.32
CA ILE A 99 20.31 23.30 -6.52
C ILE A 99 19.66 24.02 -7.71
N ASN A 100 20.49 24.44 -8.65
CA ASN A 100 20.04 25.02 -9.93
C ASN A 100 21.00 24.61 -11.04
N GLY A 101 20.51 24.63 -12.28
CA GLY A 101 21.28 24.20 -13.44
C GLY A 101 20.61 23.03 -14.14
N THR A 102 21.40 22.25 -14.86
CA THR A 102 20.90 21.19 -15.73
C THR A 102 21.29 19.82 -15.21
N LEU A 103 20.30 18.96 -15.04
CA LEU A 103 20.44 17.54 -14.72
C LEU A 103 20.00 16.71 -15.93
N SER A 104 20.84 15.81 -16.39
CA SER A 104 20.50 14.82 -17.41
C SER A 104 20.69 13.41 -16.88
N GLY A 105 19.95 12.44 -17.39
CA GLY A 105 20.08 11.03 -16.99
C GLY A 105 19.02 10.15 -17.62
N GLU A 106 19.02 8.91 -17.22
CA GLU A 106 18.08 7.89 -17.64
C GLU A 106 16.96 7.75 -16.60
N TRP A 107 15.74 8.16 -16.97
CA TRP A 107 14.56 7.98 -16.14
C TRP A 107 14.11 6.53 -16.16
N GLU A 108 14.02 5.90 -15.00
CA GLU A 108 13.48 4.56 -14.80
C GLU A 108 12.08 4.65 -14.22
N TYR A 109 11.08 4.42 -15.07
CA TYR A 109 9.67 4.59 -14.71
C TYR A 109 9.22 3.71 -13.52
N ASP A 110 9.64 2.44 -13.49
CA ASP A 110 9.22 1.51 -12.45
C ASP A 110 9.88 1.80 -11.09
N LEU A 111 11.07 2.39 -11.08
CA LEU A 111 11.84 2.74 -9.88
C LEU A 111 11.60 4.18 -9.43
N TRP A 112 11.12 5.06 -10.33
CA TRP A 112 10.92 6.49 -10.08
C TRP A 112 12.19 7.21 -9.70
N ASP A 113 13.27 6.87 -10.36
CA ASP A 113 14.58 7.46 -10.16
C ASP A 113 15.23 7.89 -11.48
N ILE A 114 16.33 8.65 -11.35
CA ILE A 114 17.21 8.96 -12.47
C ILE A 114 18.55 8.25 -12.22
N TYR A 115 18.88 7.40 -13.16
CA TYR A 115 20.12 6.66 -13.22
C TYR A 115 21.15 7.37 -14.11
N ASN A 116 22.44 7.15 -13.87
CA ASN A 116 23.51 7.78 -14.64
C ASN A 116 23.38 9.30 -14.73
N ALA A 117 23.00 9.93 -13.62
CA ALA A 117 22.79 11.37 -13.56
C ALA A 117 24.08 12.14 -13.87
N ASP A 118 24.00 13.11 -14.78
CA ASP A 118 25.09 14.02 -15.19
C ASP A 118 24.55 15.43 -15.33
N GLY A 119 25.41 16.42 -15.42
CA GLY A 119 25.01 17.79 -15.71
C GLY A 119 25.80 18.86 -14.96
N GLU A 120 25.46 20.10 -15.24
CA GLU A 120 26.03 21.28 -14.58
C GLU A 120 25.10 21.78 -13.49
N ILE A 121 25.38 21.40 -12.24
CA ILE A 121 24.61 21.82 -11.07
C ILE A 121 25.42 22.83 -10.26
N ASN A 122 24.76 23.92 -9.88
CA ASN A 122 25.28 24.92 -8.96
C ASN A 122 24.55 24.77 -7.61
N ILE A 123 25.35 24.86 -6.52
CA ILE A 123 24.82 24.84 -5.16
C ILE A 123 24.41 26.28 -4.80
N GLY A 124 23.16 26.45 -4.40
CA GLY A 124 22.59 27.72 -3.95
C GLY A 124 22.61 27.87 -2.44
N ALA A 125 21.72 28.69 -1.92
CA ALA A 125 21.56 28.89 -0.48
C ALA A 125 21.02 27.62 0.21
N ASN A 126 21.40 27.39 1.47
CA ASN A 126 20.79 26.39 2.33
C ASN A 126 19.57 26.99 3.05
N ALA A 127 18.46 26.24 3.07
CA ALA A 127 17.24 26.62 3.79
C ALA A 127 16.53 25.37 4.37
N PRO A 128 15.73 25.54 5.43
CA PRO A 128 14.94 24.44 5.96
C PRO A 128 14.00 23.84 4.91
N LEU A 129 13.88 22.54 4.91
CA LEU A 129 12.91 21.81 4.09
C LEU A 129 11.49 22.08 4.58
N VAL A 130 10.57 22.29 3.66
CA VAL A 130 9.16 22.49 3.95
C VAL A 130 8.36 21.30 3.38
N PRO A 131 7.95 20.35 4.24
CA PRO A 131 7.13 19.22 3.81
C PRO A 131 5.71 19.68 3.46
N LEU A 132 5.06 18.96 2.57
CA LEU A 132 3.67 19.19 2.20
C LEU A 132 2.73 18.53 3.23
N LYS A 133 1.80 19.30 3.81
CA LYS A 133 0.79 18.74 4.71
C LYS A 133 -0.24 17.94 3.89
N MET A 134 -0.37 16.63 4.17
CA MET A 134 -1.29 15.73 3.47
C MET A 134 -1.90 14.70 4.41
N ALA A 135 -3.11 14.23 4.08
CA ALA A 135 -3.72 13.06 4.70
C ALA A 135 -3.05 11.77 4.19
N GLY A 136 -3.04 10.73 5.00
CA GLY A 136 -2.44 9.44 4.63
C GLY A 136 -3.04 8.84 3.37
N ASN A 137 -4.37 8.88 3.22
CA ASN A 137 -5.06 8.38 2.03
C ASN A 137 -4.64 9.12 0.74
N ASP A 138 -4.47 10.44 0.80
CA ASP A 138 -4.07 11.23 -0.36
C ASP A 138 -2.64 10.87 -0.80
N ILE A 139 -1.75 10.55 0.16
CA ILE A 139 -0.38 10.12 -0.13
C ILE A 139 -0.39 8.76 -0.83
N VAL A 140 -1.13 7.77 -0.30
CA VAL A 140 -1.07 6.40 -0.80
C VAL A 140 -1.94 6.15 -2.03
N GLU A 141 -2.97 6.96 -2.27
CA GLU A 141 -3.83 6.85 -3.47
C GLU A 141 -3.00 6.93 -4.76
N ASN A 142 -2.02 7.82 -4.76
CA ASN A 142 -1.08 7.99 -5.88
C ASN A 142 0.35 7.64 -5.44
N GLY A 143 0.50 6.55 -4.69
CA GLY A 143 1.71 6.21 -3.98
C GLY A 143 2.96 6.16 -4.84
N ALA A 144 2.87 5.61 -6.06
CA ALA A 144 3.98 5.63 -6.99
C ALA A 144 4.38 7.06 -7.37
N TYR A 145 3.41 7.94 -7.67
CA TYR A 145 3.66 9.34 -8.00
C TYR A 145 4.18 10.15 -6.80
N ASN A 146 3.66 9.88 -5.59
CA ASN A 146 4.04 10.56 -4.35
C ASN A 146 5.36 10.04 -3.74
N LYS A 147 5.93 8.97 -4.28
CA LYS A 147 7.18 8.36 -3.83
C LYS A 147 8.31 9.40 -3.78
N PHE A 148 9.07 9.38 -2.70
CA PHE A 148 10.16 10.32 -2.36
C PHE A 148 9.70 11.76 -2.03
N GLY A 149 8.40 12.03 -1.94
CA GLY A 149 7.88 13.30 -1.47
C GLY A 149 8.06 13.46 0.04
N LEU A 150 8.22 14.71 0.49
CA LEU A 150 8.28 15.07 1.90
C LEU A 150 6.90 15.48 2.40
N TYR A 151 6.41 14.77 3.43
CA TYR A 151 5.07 14.98 3.96
C TYR A 151 5.06 15.27 5.45
N GLU A 152 4.09 16.08 5.85
CA GLU A 152 3.68 16.30 7.22
C GLU A 152 2.31 15.66 7.42
N ILE A 153 2.21 14.65 8.30
CA ILE A 153 1.06 13.78 8.46
C ILE A 153 0.63 13.77 9.93
N GLU A 154 -0.66 13.97 10.21
CA GLU A 154 -1.23 13.81 11.55
C GLU A 154 -1.64 12.36 11.80
N GLY A 155 -1.39 11.85 13.03
CA GLY A 155 -1.74 10.47 13.39
C GLY A 155 -1.05 9.97 14.63
N VAL A 156 -1.06 8.66 14.82
CA VAL A 156 -0.55 7.96 15.98
C VAL A 156 0.75 7.24 15.66
N PHE A 157 1.82 7.56 16.37
CA PHE A 157 3.03 6.75 16.44
C PHE A 157 2.82 5.60 17.42
N ASN A 158 3.12 4.38 17.00
CA ASN A 158 3.11 3.18 17.83
C ASN A 158 4.54 2.68 18.01
N LEU A 159 5.09 2.81 19.23
CA LEU A 159 6.45 2.42 19.55
C LEU A 159 6.67 0.91 19.40
N ASP A 160 5.74 0.10 19.92
CA ASP A 160 5.89 -1.37 19.98
C ASP A 160 5.99 -1.98 18.57
N ARG A 161 5.41 -1.31 17.58
CA ARG A 161 5.34 -1.80 16.19
C ARG A 161 6.21 -1.00 15.23
N LEU A 162 6.83 0.09 15.66
CA LEU A 162 7.53 1.06 14.80
C LEU A 162 6.66 1.46 13.60
N GLN A 163 5.40 1.82 13.88
CA GLN A 163 4.41 2.21 12.89
C GLN A 163 3.87 3.59 13.15
N PHE A 164 3.42 4.23 12.09
CA PHE A 164 2.61 5.44 12.15
C PHE A 164 1.28 5.18 11.47
N THR A 165 0.18 5.43 12.18
CA THR A 165 -1.18 5.35 11.62
C THR A 165 -1.73 6.75 11.49
N SER A 166 -1.97 7.22 10.27
CA SER A 166 -2.57 8.55 10.04
C SER A 166 -3.99 8.64 10.59
N ASP A 167 -4.48 9.85 10.85
CA ASP A 167 -5.82 10.08 11.40
C ASP A 167 -6.94 9.54 10.50
N ASP A 168 -6.70 9.42 9.21
CA ASP A 168 -7.60 8.81 8.23
C ASP A 168 -7.40 7.29 8.06
N GLY A 169 -6.56 6.67 8.92
CA GLY A 169 -6.48 5.24 9.12
C GLY A 169 -5.44 4.51 8.25
N VAL A 170 -4.57 5.21 7.53
CA VAL A 170 -3.49 4.55 6.75
C VAL A 170 -2.34 4.18 7.67
N VAL A 171 -1.86 2.94 7.55
CA VAL A 171 -0.69 2.45 8.28
C VAL A 171 0.56 2.59 7.44
N PHE A 172 1.56 3.23 8.03
CA PHE A 172 2.90 3.35 7.50
C PHE A 172 3.88 2.64 8.42
N ARG A 173 4.85 1.98 7.82
CA ARG A 173 6.01 1.46 8.52
C ARG A 173 7.05 2.58 8.67
N LEU A 174 7.66 2.69 9.84
CA LEU A 174 8.79 3.58 10.05
C LEU A 174 10.11 2.83 9.85
N GLU A 175 11.01 3.41 9.10
CA GLU A 175 12.30 2.80 8.78
C GLU A 175 13.41 3.84 8.72
N ASP A 176 14.59 3.50 9.22
CA ASP A 176 15.79 4.32 9.11
C ASP A 176 16.50 4.01 7.79
N ASN A 177 16.06 4.66 6.72
CA ASN A 177 16.70 4.49 5.41
C ASN A 177 17.97 5.33 5.22
N PHE A 178 18.20 6.33 6.11
CA PHE A 178 19.29 7.27 5.97
C PHE A 178 20.48 6.96 6.88
N SER A 179 20.49 5.78 7.50
CA SER A 179 21.54 5.32 8.42
C SER A 179 21.75 6.28 9.60
N LEU A 180 20.63 6.76 10.16
CA LEU A 180 20.60 7.57 11.36
C LEU A 180 20.61 6.69 12.63
N GLU A 181 21.22 5.51 12.57
CA GLU A 181 21.11 4.43 13.59
C GLU A 181 21.30 4.93 15.03
N ASP A 182 22.28 5.80 15.26
CA ASP A 182 22.51 6.39 16.58
C ASP A 182 21.43 7.40 16.98
N ASN A 183 20.68 7.93 16.02
CA ASN A 183 19.74 9.03 16.21
C ASN A 183 18.29 8.67 15.87
N PHE A 184 18.03 7.54 15.19
CA PHE A 184 16.69 7.19 14.71
C PHE A 184 15.67 7.16 15.87
N HIS A 185 16.02 6.50 16.98
CA HIS A 185 15.18 6.47 18.17
C HIS A 185 15.03 7.83 18.86
N GLN A 186 15.95 8.78 18.60
CA GLN A 186 15.85 10.15 19.11
C GLN A 186 14.92 11.03 18.24
N LEU A 187 14.60 10.57 17.02
CA LEU A 187 13.66 11.26 16.12
C LEU A 187 12.21 10.98 16.47
N LEU A 188 11.96 9.98 17.28
CA LEU A 188 10.64 9.44 17.62
C LEU A 188 10.41 9.46 19.15
N PRO A 189 9.16 9.53 19.62
CA PRO A 189 8.85 9.50 21.06
C PRO A 189 9.27 8.19 21.73
N GLU A 190 9.59 8.25 23.00
CA GLU A 190 9.84 7.07 23.86
C GLU A 190 8.57 6.30 24.22
N VAL A 191 7.40 6.84 23.89
CA VAL A 191 6.11 6.22 24.14
C VAL A 191 5.20 6.41 22.92
N SER A 192 4.27 5.49 22.73
CA SER A 192 3.24 5.64 21.71
C SER A 192 2.46 6.94 21.92
N SER A 193 2.40 7.78 20.90
CA SER A 193 1.88 9.15 21.01
C SER A 193 1.09 9.53 19.76
N HIS A 194 0.07 10.38 19.91
CA HIS A 194 -0.53 11.10 18.81
C HIS A 194 0.30 12.36 18.51
N GLY A 195 0.32 12.78 17.25
CA GLY A 195 1.03 13.98 16.84
C GLY A 195 1.21 14.10 15.34
N THR A 196 2.17 14.91 14.95
CA THR A 196 2.52 15.19 13.55
C THR A 196 3.88 14.61 13.22
N LEU A 197 3.95 13.77 12.19
CA LEU A 197 5.19 13.19 11.67
C LEU A 197 5.61 13.89 10.37
N ARG A 198 6.89 14.27 10.29
CA ARG A 198 7.54 14.77 9.08
C ARG A 198 8.49 13.72 8.53
N ALA A 199 8.16 13.18 7.37
CA ALA A 199 8.92 12.09 6.80
C ALA A 199 8.87 12.08 5.27
N MET A 200 9.82 11.39 4.66
CA MET A 200 9.80 11.04 3.25
C MET A 200 8.94 9.80 3.06
N PHE A 201 8.09 9.83 2.05
CA PHE A 201 7.25 8.68 1.72
C PHE A 201 7.94 7.77 0.70
N TYR A 202 7.90 6.48 0.98
CA TYR A 202 8.33 5.44 0.04
C TYR A 202 7.26 4.35 -0.08
N GLN A 203 6.85 4.07 -1.31
CA GLN A 203 5.99 2.93 -1.60
C GLN A 203 6.85 1.73 -1.97
N GLY A 204 6.93 0.75 -1.09
CA GLY A 204 7.60 -0.53 -1.35
C GLY A 204 6.63 -1.60 -1.85
N GLU A 205 7.13 -2.80 -2.10
CA GLU A 205 6.33 -3.93 -2.58
C GLU A 205 5.36 -4.48 -1.54
N ILE A 206 5.74 -4.46 -0.27
CA ILE A 206 4.99 -5.09 0.83
C ILE A 206 4.41 -4.10 1.84
N ALA A 207 4.85 -2.83 1.83
CA ALA A 207 4.38 -1.81 2.77
C ALA A 207 4.54 -0.40 2.21
N ASN A 208 3.79 0.54 2.80
CA ASN A 208 4.05 1.96 2.70
C ASN A 208 5.00 2.35 3.82
N TYR A 209 6.05 3.08 3.49
CA TYR A 209 7.08 3.49 4.44
C TYR A 209 7.09 4.99 4.62
N LEU A 210 7.42 5.42 5.84
CA LEU A 210 7.80 6.78 6.14
C LEU A 210 9.22 6.75 6.72
N TRP A 211 10.11 7.52 6.10
CA TRP A 211 11.50 7.64 6.51
C TRP A 211 11.71 9.00 7.16
N PRO A 212 11.76 9.09 8.50
CA PRO A 212 12.18 10.31 9.17
C PRO A 212 13.55 10.75 8.67
N TYR A 213 13.71 12.02 8.31
CA TYR A 213 14.92 12.49 7.63
C TYR A 213 15.67 13.60 8.40
N GLN A 214 15.13 14.04 9.54
CA GLN A 214 15.70 15.12 10.35
C GLN A 214 15.36 14.99 11.83
N ALA A 215 16.10 15.70 12.68
CA ALA A 215 15.78 15.83 14.09
C ALA A 215 14.37 16.44 14.29
N ASN A 216 13.69 16.03 15.37
CA ASN A 216 12.31 16.44 15.66
C ASN A 216 11.32 16.11 14.53
N ALA A 217 11.52 14.96 13.88
CA ALA A 217 10.62 14.47 12.85
C ALA A 217 9.19 14.29 13.35
N PHE A 218 9.01 13.99 14.64
CA PHE A 218 7.71 13.83 15.28
C PHE A 218 7.48 14.94 16.32
N ALA A 219 6.32 15.58 16.23
CA ALA A 219 5.83 16.56 17.20
C ALA A 219 4.58 16.01 17.88
N PRO A 220 4.68 15.52 19.16
CA PRO A 220 3.52 15.00 19.87
C PRO A 220 2.52 16.10 20.19
N ASP A 221 1.25 15.73 20.31
CA ASP A 221 0.17 16.56 20.80
C ASP A 221 -0.55 15.88 22.00
N ASP A 222 -1.57 16.53 22.56
CA ASP A 222 -2.28 16.05 23.76
C ASP A 222 -3.44 15.09 23.44
N LYS A 223 -3.62 14.64 22.19
CA LYS A 223 -4.70 13.74 21.84
C LYS A 223 -4.43 12.34 22.44
N PRO A 224 -5.43 11.70 23.03
CA PRO A 224 -5.25 10.38 23.65
C PRO A 224 -4.99 9.31 22.61
N VAL A 225 -4.04 8.41 22.91
CA VAL A 225 -3.78 7.20 22.13
C VAL A 225 -4.59 6.05 22.71
N THR A 226 -5.48 5.48 21.92
CA THR A 226 -6.18 4.27 22.31
C THR A 226 -5.26 3.08 21.99
N SER A 227 -4.64 2.51 23.02
CA SER A 227 -3.84 1.28 22.88
C SER A 227 -4.76 0.11 22.53
N GLN A 228 -4.40 -0.65 21.49
CA GLN A 228 -5.06 -1.93 21.22
C GLN A 228 -4.65 -2.95 22.30
N PRO A 229 -5.58 -3.82 22.75
CA PRO A 229 -5.21 -4.87 23.68
C PRO A 229 -4.16 -5.78 23.05
N THR A 230 -3.07 -5.98 23.76
CA THR A 230 -1.95 -6.82 23.33
C THR A 230 -1.87 -8.08 24.18
N ILE A 231 -1.42 -9.17 23.59
CA ILE A 231 -1.14 -10.42 24.29
C ILE A 231 0.32 -10.81 24.06
N SER A 232 0.93 -11.43 25.05
CA SER A 232 2.21 -12.11 24.89
C SER A 232 1.94 -13.61 25.01
N SER A 233 2.16 -14.34 23.92
CA SER A 233 1.97 -15.78 23.88
C SER A 233 2.95 -16.40 22.90
N ASP A 234 3.54 -17.52 23.30
CA ASP A 234 4.44 -18.30 22.43
C ASP A 234 3.65 -19.09 21.37
N MET A 235 2.34 -19.22 21.56
CA MET A 235 1.45 -19.95 20.64
C MET A 235 0.03 -19.39 20.68
N VAL A 236 -0.57 -19.27 19.53
CA VAL A 236 -1.96 -18.83 19.30
C VAL A 236 -2.66 -19.77 18.33
N TYR A 237 -3.99 -19.71 18.28
CA TYR A 237 -4.82 -20.67 17.55
C TYR A 237 -5.74 -20.03 16.49
N SER A 238 -5.59 -18.73 16.25
CA SER A 238 -6.33 -18.02 15.21
C SER A 238 -5.56 -16.81 14.71
N ILE A 239 -5.84 -16.38 13.47
CA ILE A 239 -5.30 -15.13 12.92
C ILE A 239 -5.72 -13.93 13.78
N ALA A 240 -6.94 -13.95 14.34
CA ALA A 240 -7.42 -12.90 15.23
C ALA A 240 -6.63 -12.77 16.53
N GLU A 241 -6.19 -13.89 17.12
CA GLU A 241 -5.30 -13.89 18.29
C GLU A 241 -3.90 -13.44 17.90
N LEU A 242 -3.37 -13.96 16.78
CA LEU A 242 -2.07 -13.58 16.26
C LEU A 242 -1.94 -12.06 16.09
N LYS A 243 -2.95 -11.41 15.53
CA LYS A 243 -2.97 -9.94 15.35
C LYS A 243 -2.88 -9.13 16.65
N LYS A 244 -3.08 -9.74 17.81
CA LYS A 244 -2.94 -9.09 19.12
C LYS A 244 -1.55 -9.29 19.74
N CYS A 245 -0.71 -10.19 19.18
CA CYS A 245 0.63 -10.41 19.68
C CYS A 245 1.58 -9.28 19.29
N LEU A 246 2.57 -8.99 20.12
CA LEU A 246 3.62 -7.99 19.87
C LEU A 246 4.95 -8.61 19.47
N THR A 247 5.13 -9.89 19.74
CA THR A 247 6.38 -10.62 19.50
C THR A 247 6.12 -11.79 18.56
N SER A 248 7.19 -12.32 17.98
CA SER A 248 7.13 -13.55 17.22
C SER A 248 6.42 -14.64 17.98
N THR A 249 5.52 -15.35 17.33
CA THR A 249 4.70 -16.39 17.94
C THR A 249 4.39 -17.49 16.95
N ARG A 250 3.82 -18.59 17.41
CA ARG A 250 3.45 -19.76 16.59
C ARG A 250 1.93 -19.75 16.42
N LEU A 251 1.45 -19.80 15.19
CA LEU A 251 0.03 -20.03 14.91
C LEU A 251 -0.18 -21.52 14.64
N GLU A 252 -0.77 -22.22 15.60
CA GLU A 252 -1.10 -23.63 15.47
C GLU A 252 -2.50 -23.79 14.86
N ILE A 253 -2.56 -24.48 13.73
CA ILE A 253 -3.79 -24.80 13.01
C ILE A 253 -4.30 -26.15 13.51
N LYS A 254 -5.46 -26.15 14.18
CA LYS A 254 -6.09 -27.33 14.79
C LYS A 254 -7.34 -27.74 14.04
N ASP A 255 -7.81 -28.96 14.37
CA ASP A 255 -9.04 -29.52 13.82
C ASP A 255 -10.21 -28.52 13.89
N GLY A 256 -10.83 -28.28 12.73
CA GLY A 256 -11.95 -27.36 12.59
C GLY A 256 -11.57 -25.88 12.31
N TYR A 257 -10.31 -25.51 12.46
CA TYR A 257 -9.80 -24.21 12.01
C TYR A 257 -9.11 -24.40 10.66
N GLN A 258 -9.49 -23.59 9.70
CA GLN A 258 -8.99 -23.71 8.32
C GLN A 258 -8.50 -22.37 7.83
N ILE A 259 -7.40 -22.40 7.08
CA ILE A 259 -6.83 -21.22 6.44
C ILE A 259 -6.73 -21.51 4.94
N GLN A 260 -7.29 -20.65 4.12
CA GLN A 260 -7.19 -20.75 2.67
C GLN A 260 -6.22 -19.73 2.07
N VAL A 261 -5.47 -20.14 1.06
CA VAL A 261 -4.67 -19.25 0.24
C VAL A 261 -5.59 -18.55 -0.76
N VAL A 262 -5.83 -17.27 -0.57
CA VAL A 262 -6.72 -16.48 -1.44
C VAL A 262 -5.99 -15.71 -2.52
N ASN A 263 -4.69 -15.41 -2.32
CA ASN A 263 -3.83 -14.78 -3.32
C ASN A 263 -2.37 -15.18 -3.11
N VAL A 264 -1.54 -15.03 -4.16
CA VAL A 264 -0.10 -15.33 -4.13
C VAL A 264 0.67 -14.26 -4.92
N LEU A 265 1.75 -13.73 -4.36
CA LEU A 265 2.70 -12.83 -5.02
C LEU A 265 4.13 -13.35 -4.81
N GLY A 266 4.69 -14.02 -5.81
CA GLY A 266 5.99 -14.65 -5.66
C GLY A 266 6.02 -15.61 -4.47
N THR A 267 6.83 -15.29 -3.44
CA THR A 267 6.93 -16.06 -2.19
C THR A 267 5.98 -15.56 -1.09
N ALA A 268 5.11 -14.59 -1.39
CA ALA A 268 4.14 -14.07 -0.44
C ALA A 268 2.75 -14.66 -0.71
N TYR A 269 2.17 -15.29 0.30
CA TYR A 269 0.87 -15.92 0.29
C TYR A 269 -0.10 -15.12 1.15
N PHE A 270 -1.32 -14.91 0.65
CA PHE A 270 -2.37 -14.25 1.41
C PHE A 270 -3.32 -15.30 1.95
N PHE A 271 -3.30 -15.47 3.25
CA PHE A 271 -4.12 -16.42 3.98
C PHE A 271 -5.41 -15.78 4.47
N TRP A 272 -6.47 -16.55 4.45
CA TRP A 272 -7.80 -16.16 4.88
C TRP A 272 -8.46 -17.29 5.68
N ASP A 273 -8.98 -16.99 6.88
CA ASP A 273 -9.67 -17.96 7.73
C ASP A 273 -11.22 -17.86 7.68
N GLY A 274 -11.74 -16.98 6.82
CA GLY A 274 -13.16 -16.65 6.73
C GLY A 274 -13.55 -15.35 7.43
N GLU A 275 -12.68 -14.81 8.31
CA GLU A 275 -12.91 -13.58 9.05
C GLU A 275 -11.70 -12.64 9.02
N GLN A 276 -10.50 -13.19 9.10
CA GLN A 276 -9.24 -12.44 9.18
C GLN A 276 -8.25 -12.88 8.11
N GLY A 277 -7.49 -11.92 7.59
CA GLY A 277 -6.41 -12.18 6.66
C GLY A 277 -5.02 -12.09 7.30
N LEU A 278 -4.07 -12.83 6.73
CA LEU A 278 -2.66 -12.83 7.11
C LEU A 278 -1.80 -12.86 5.86
N LEU A 279 -0.74 -12.03 5.83
CA LEU A 279 0.34 -12.18 4.87
C LEU A 279 1.34 -13.22 5.38
N PHE A 280 1.64 -14.22 4.55
CA PHE A 280 2.64 -15.25 4.82
C PHE A 280 3.78 -15.11 3.82
N HIS A 281 5.00 -14.89 4.30
CA HIS A 281 6.18 -14.80 3.45
C HIS A 281 7.04 -16.06 3.62
N ASP A 282 7.10 -16.90 2.59
CA ASP A 282 7.97 -18.08 2.54
C ASP A 282 9.36 -17.71 1.99
N ALA A 283 10.19 -17.10 2.84
CA ALA A 283 11.53 -16.66 2.47
C ALA A 283 12.43 -17.78 1.94
N SER A 284 12.13 -19.03 2.25
CA SER A 284 12.90 -20.21 1.83
C SER A 284 12.36 -20.87 0.57
N ASN A 285 11.23 -20.39 0.05
CA ASN A 285 10.55 -20.93 -1.13
C ASN A 285 10.28 -22.46 -1.06
N LYS A 286 10.02 -22.95 0.15
CA LYS A 286 9.79 -24.40 0.40
C LYS A 286 8.35 -24.84 0.09
N LEU A 287 7.45 -23.89 -0.01
CA LEU A 287 6.02 -24.13 -0.17
C LEU A 287 5.52 -23.88 -1.59
N ALA A 288 6.37 -23.35 -2.48
CA ALA A 288 5.96 -22.94 -3.84
C ALA A 288 5.29 -24.05 -4.65
N ASP A 289 5.75 -25.28 -4.49
CA ASP A 289 5.18 -26.45 -5.19
C ASP A 289 3.96 -27.05 -4.50
N LYS A 290 3.63 -26.58 -3.29
CA LYS A 290 2.56 -27.16 -2.45
C LYS A 290 1.40 -26.21 -2.22
N ILE A 291 1.65 -24.90 -2.27
CA ILE A 291 0.66 -23.88 -1.94
C ILE A 291 0.41 -22.98 -3.15
N HIS A 292 -0.83 -22.91 -3.56
CA HIS A 292 -1.32 -22.05 -4.64
C HIS A 292 -2.69 -21.45 -4.26
N VAL A 293 -3.19 -20.55 -5.08
CA VAL A 293 -4.51 -19.94 -4.83
C VAL A 293 -5.59 -21.02 -4.79
N GLY A 294 -6.30 -21.10 -3.67
CA GLY A 294 -7.33 -22.11 -3.39
C GLY A 294 -6.88 -23.25 -2.47
N THR A 295 -5.56 -23.40 -2.23
CA THR A 295 -5.06 -24.40 -1.26
C THR A 295 -5.61 -24.11 0.14
N MET A 296 -6.13 -25.15 0.81
CA MET A 296 -6.58 -25.11 2.19
C MET A 296 -5.52 -25.72 3.10
N ILE A 297 -5.15 -25.02 4.16
CA ILE A 297 -4.29 -25.53 5.23
C ILE A 297 -5.21 -26.01 6.36
N THR A 298 -5.13 -27.29 6.69
CA THR A 298 -6.05 -27.95 7.64
C THR A 298 -5.39 -28.32 8.96
N SER A 299 -4.06 -28.40 9.01
CA SER A 299 -3.31 -28.57 10.25
C SER A 299 -1.85 -28.16 10.10
N GLY A 300 -1.13 -28.07 11.25
CA GLY A 300 0.27 -27.72 11.33
C GLY A 300 0.51 -26.39 12.03
N THR A 301 1.74 -25.88 11.94
CA THR A 301 2.12 -24.66 12.63
C THR A 301 2.78 -23.68 11.66
N LEU A 302 2.35 -22.42 11.73
CA LEU A 302 3.01 -21.30 11.05
C LEU A 302 3.89 -20.56 12.07
N LEU A 303 5.14 -20.32 11.71
CA LEU A 303 6.08 -19.52 12.51
C LEU A 303 5.90 -18.05 12.10
N CYS A 304 5.26 -17.27 12.97
CA CYS A 304 4.86 -15.90 12.68
C CYS A 304 5.79 -14.91 13.36
N ASP A 305 6.24 -13.92 12.58
CA ASP A 305 7.07 -12.83 13.08
C ASP A 305 6.41 -11.49 12.80
N THR A 306 6.55 -10.57 13.75
CA THR A 306 6.22 -9.17 13.54
C THR A 306 7.42 -8.48 12.92
N HIS A 307 7.42 -8.31 11.62
CA HIS A 307 8.40 -7.43 11.02
C HIS A 307 7.76 -6.05 10.85
N ALA A 308 8.12 -5.14 11.76
CA ALA A 308 7.64 -3.75 11.78
C ALA A 308 6.11 -3.63 11.63
N GLY A 309 5.39 -4.40 12.43
CA GLY A 309 3.93 -4.30 12.59
C GLY A 309 3.08 -4.93 11.50
N PHE A 310 3.69 -5.53 10.48
CA PHE A 310 2.98 -6.43 9.59
C PHE A 310 3.28 -7.86 10.00
N TRP A 311 2.24 -8.67 10.07
CA TRP A 311 2.38 -10.08 10.35
C TRP A 311 2.84 -10.78 9.08
N GLY A 312 4.12 -11.19 9.07
CA GLY A 312 4.65 -12.13 8.13
C GLY A 312 4.88 -13.47 8.81
N CYS A 313 4.93 -14.54 8.06
CA CYS A 313 5.35 -15.82 8.54
C CYS A 313 6.68 -16.21 7.91
N LEU A 314 7.65 -16.60 8.72
CA LEU A 314 9.02 -16.92 8.29
C LEU A 314 9.24 -18.40 8.06
N GLY A 315 8.22 -19.25 8.29
CA GLY A 315 8.34 -20.67 8.12
C GLY A 315 7.11 -21.44 8.59
N SER A 316 7.16 -22.77 8.42
CA SER A 316 6.08 -23.67 8.83
C SER A 316 6.63 -24.99 9.30
N GLU A 317 5.87 -25.66 10.18
CA GLU A 317 6.15 -27.02 10.68
C GLU A 317 4.94 -27.91 10.43
N ASP A 318 5.15 -29.07 9.86
CA ASP A 318 4.14 -30.14 9.67
C ASP A 318 2.82 -29.67 9.04
N LEU A 319 2.87 -28.71 8.08
CA LEU A 319 1.67 -28.27 7.39
C LEU A 319 1.05 -29.39 6.57
N VAL A 320 -0.24 -29.63 6.82
CA VAL A 320 -1.10 -30.43 5.96
C VAL A 320 -1.91 -29.50 5.08
N VAL A 321 -1.76 -29.67 3.77
CA VAL A 321 -2.42 -28.86 2.75
C VAL A 321 -3.32 -29.73 1.89
N GLU A 322 -4.47 -29.18 1.53
CA GLU A 322 -5.43 -29.83 0.65
C GLU A 322 -5.80 -28.87 -0.48
N ASP A 323 -5.89 -29.41 -1.70
CA ASP A 323 -6.41 -28.65 -2.82
C ASP A 323 -7.92 -28.57 -2.70
N ASN A 324 -8.39 -27.39 -2.32
CA ASN A 324 -9.82 -27.15 -2.19
C ASN A 324 -10.32 -26.40 -3.43
N GLN A 325 -11.37 -26.94 -4.04
CA GLN A 325 -12.02 -26.31 -5.19
C GLN A 325 -13.06 -25.25 -4.77
N GLU A 326 -13.50 -25.29 -3.52
CA GLU A 326 -14.46 -24.34 -2.96
C GLU A 326 -13.72 -23.26 -2.17
N TYR A 327 -13.84 -22.02 -2.63
CA TYR A 327 -13.23 -20.87 -1.94
C TYR A 327 -14.04 -20.48 -0.73
N LEU A 328 -13.35 -20.16 0.37
CA LEU A 328 -13.94 -19.45 1.49
C LEU A 328 -14.55 -18.14 0.97
N LYS A 329 -15.75 -17.86 1.41
CA LYS A 329 -16.48 -16.68 0.92
C LYS A 329 -15.80 -15.40 1.42
N PRO A 330 -15.71 -14.37 0.55
CA PRO A 330 -15.32 -13.05 1.01
C PRO A 330 -16.38 -12.50 1.97
N VAL A 331 -15.95 -11.67 2.91
CA VAL A 331 -16.86 -10.95 3.81
C VAL A 331 -17.35 -9.68 3.11
N ASP A 332 -18.67 -9.43 3.15
CA ASP A 332 -19.25 -8.18 2.64
C ASP A 332 -18.81 -7.02 3.55
N ILE A 333 -18.12 -6.03 2.99
CA ILE A 333 -17.69 -4.82 3.70
C ILE A 333 -18.00 -3.58 2.85
N LYS A 334 -18.32 -2.47 3.50
CA LYS A 334 -18.45 -1.19 2.80
C LYS A 334 -17.07 -0.55 2.66
N LEU A 335 -16.87 0.17 1.57
CA LEU A 335 -15.60 0.84 1.31
C LEU A 335 -15.16 1.76 2.47
N LYS A 336 -16.12 2.46 3.10
CA LYS A 336 -15.86 3.34 4.24
C LYS A 336 -15.45 2.63 5.53
N ASP A 337 -15.72 1.32 5.65
CA ASP A 337 -15.45 0.51 6.83
C ASP A 337 -14.13 -0.27 6.70
N LEU A 338 -13.44 -0.18 5.55
CA LEU A 338 -12.08 -0.69 5.38
C LEU A 338 -11.12 0.11 6.27
N SER A 339 -10.29 -0.60 7.00
CA SER A 339 -9.36 -0.03 7.97
C SER A 339 -8.11 -0.92 8.12
N PRO A 340 -7.04 -0.46 8.78
CA PRO A 340 -5.85 -1.28 9.02
C PRO A 340 -6.13 -2.62 9.70
N ALA A 341 -7.19 -2.72 10.50
CA ALA A 341 -7.60 -3.98 11.11
C ALA A 341 -8.04 -5.04 10.10
N ASN A 342 -8.41 -4.60 8.89
CA ASN A 342 -8.86 -5.46 7.79
C ASN A 342 -7.74 -5.88 6.84
N LEU A 343 -6.49 -5.49 7.10
CA LEU A 343 -5.36 -5.80 6.22
C LEU A 343 -5.24 -7.29 5.93
N PHE A 344 -4.96 -7.59 4.66
CA PHE A 344 -4.84 -8.92 4.06
C PHE A 344 -6.13 -9.74 4.05
N GLY A 345 -7.26 -9.17 4.53
CA GLY A 345 -8.56 -9.80 4.48
C GLY A 345 -9.12 -9.90 3.07
N TYR A 346 -9.94 -10.93 2.82
CA TYR A 346 -10.61 -11.17 1.56
C TYR A 346 -12.05 -10.67 1.65
N PHE A 347 -12.35 -9.63 0.89
CA PHE A 347 -13.59 -8.87 1.00
C PHE A 347 -14.35 -8.81 -0.32
N ARG A 348 -15.66 -8.65 -0.19
CA ARG A 348 -16.58 -8.31 -1.25
C ARG A 348 -17.06 -6.88 -1.05
N VAL A 349 -16.61 -5.98 -1.91
CA VAL A 349 -16.78 -4.53 -1.77
C VAL A 349 -17.62 -4.01 -2.93
N PHE A 350 -18.68 -3.25 -2.62
CA PHE A 350 -19.53 -2.63 -3.64
C PHE A 350 -18.93 -1.29 -4.09
N GLY A 351 -19.07 -1.00 -5.40
CA GLY A 351 -18.70 0.30 -5.96
C GLY A 351 -18.77 0.35 -7.48
N GLN A 352 -18.41 1.49 -8.03
CA GLN A 352 -18.21 1.71 -9.46
C GLN A 352 -16.71 1.71 -9.77
N ILE A 353 -16.31 1.02 -10.83
CA ILE A 353 -14.91 1.07 -11.29
C ILE A 353 -14.75 2.31 -12.16
N GLU A 354 -13.80 3.16 -11.79
CA GLU A 354 -13.48 4.40 -12.50
C GLU A 354 -11.99 4.44 -12.86
N LYS A 355 -11.62 5.29 -13.82
CA LYS A 355 -10.24 5.61 -14.13
C LYS A 355 -9.84 6.85 -13.35
N GLY A 356 -8.84 6.73 -12.50
CA GLY A 356 -8.29 7.83 -11.72
C GLY A 356 -7.53 8.84 -12.58
N LYS A 357 -7.18 9.96 -11.98
CA LYS A 357 -6.50 11.09 -12.63
C LYS A 357 -5.20 10.70 -13.34
N TYR A 358 -4.48 9.72 -12.81
CA TYR A 358 -3.17 9.26 -13.31
C TYR A 358 -3.24 7.95 -14.10
N GLY A 359 -4.45 7.59 -14.59
CA GLY A 359 -4.66 6.36 -15.36
C GLY A 359 -4.79 5.08 -14.53
N ASN A 360 -4.61 5.14 -13.23
CA ASN A 360 -4.90 4.06 -12.29
C ASN A 360 -6.41 3.76 -12.25
N TYR A 361 -6.77 2.56 -11.76
CA TYR A 361 -8.18 2.20 -11.54
C TYR A 361 -8.53 2.39 -10.08
N VAL A 362 -9.76 2.82 -9.82
CA VAL A 362 -10.31 2.98 -8.48
C VAL A 362 -11.69 2.36 -8.39
N LEU A 363 -12.01 1.82 -7.23
CA LEU A 363 -13.38 1.46 -6.86
C LEU A 363 -13.98 2.60 -6.05
N ARG A 364 -15.09 3.18 -6.51
CA ARG A 364 -15.76 4.31 -5.84
C ARG A 364 -17.13 3.93 -5.30
N ASP A 365 -17.43 4.34 -4.06
CA ASP A 365 -18.75 4.26 -3.44
C ASP A 365 -19.06 5.60 -2.75
N GLY A 366 -19.91 6.42 -3.37
CA GLY A 366 -20.17 7.80 -2.96
C GLY A 366 -18.90 8.66 -3.02
N ASP A 367 -18.55 9.30 -1.90
CA ASP A 367 -17.37 10.16 -1.78
C ASP A 367 -16.09 9.39 -1.48
N ARG A 368 -16.18 8.09 -1.21
CA ARG A 368 -15.03 7.23 -0.91
C ARG A 368 -14.56 6.50 -2.15
N HIS A 369 -13.26 6.35 -2.24
CA HIS A 369 -12.65 5.54 -3.29
C HIS A 369 -11.41 4.84 -2.76
N ILE A 370 -11.02 3.76 -3.42
CA ILE A 370 -9.83 2.99 -3.12
C ILE A 370 -9.18 2.51 -4.43
N ALA A 371 -7.87 2.49 -4.48
CA ALA A 371 -7.16 2.00 -5.64
C ALA A 371 -7.48 0.51 -5.89
N LEU A 372 -7.64 0.15 -7.17
CA LEU A 372 -7.88 -1.20 -7.64
C LEU A 372 -6.78 -1.56 -8.64
N ALA A 373 -6.00 -2.60 -8.36
CA ALA A 373 -4.86 -2.95 -9.19
C ALA A 373 -4.64 -4.46 -9.26
N ASP A 374 -4.44 -5.00 -10.47
CA ASP A 374 -3.99 -6.37 -10.69
C ASP A 374 -2.47 -6.46 -10.50
N LEU A 375 -2.02 -6.37 -9.24
CA LEU A 375 -0.59 -6.41 -8.91
C LEU A 375 0.07 -7.76 -9.22
N PHE A 376 -0.72 -8.81 -9.39
CA PHE A 376 -0.22 -10.18 -9.55
C PHE A 376 -0.26 -10.64 -11.00
N ASN A 377 -0.61 -9.72 -11.92
CA ASN A 377 -0.68 -10.01 -13.36
C ASN A 377 -1.56 -11.23 -13.70
N TYR A 378 -2.69 -11.37 -13.01
CA TYR A 378 -3.68 -12.41 -13.33
C TYR A 378 -4.37 -12.18 -14.68
N GLY A 379 -4.02 -11.10 -15.37
CA GLY A 379 -4.60 -10.73 -16.67
C GLY A 379 -6.01 -10.16 -16.55
N ILE A 380 -6.33 -9.55 -15.42
CA ILE A 380 -7.63 -8.91 -15.18
C ILE A 380 -7.69 -7.61 -15.98
N ASP A 381 -8.55 -7.57 -16.99
CA ASP A 381 -8.76 -6.40 -17.84
C ASP A 381 -9.68 -5.39 -17.16
N LEU A 382 -9.10 -4.56 -16.28
CA LEU A 382 -9.83 -3.53 -15.54
C LEU A 382 -10.39 -2.44 -16.47
N GLU A 383 -9.75 -2.18 -17.62
CA GLU A 383 -10.23 -1.19 -18.60
C GLU A 383 -11.63 -1.52 -19.12
N LYS A 384 -11.94 -2.80 -19.35
CA LYS A 384 -13.28 -3.25 -19.78
C LYS A 384 -14.37 -3.06 -18.72
N LEU A 385 -13.98 -2.78 -17.49
CA LEU A 385 -14.90 -2.62 -16.37
C LEU A 385 -15.11 -1.16 -15.98
N VAL A 386 -14.37 -0.24 -16.56
CA VAL A 386 -14.54 1.19 -16.32
C VAL A 386 -15.98 1.62 -16.59
N GLY A 387 -16.60 2.32 -15.65
CA GLY A 387 -18.00 2.73 -15.67
C GLY A 387 -19.00 1.68 -15.16
N LYS A 388 -18.58 0.43 -14.96
CA LYS A 388 -19.45 -0.61 -14.44
C LYS A 388 -19.57 -0.52 -12.93
N GLN A 389 -20.77 -0.79 -12.42
CA GLN A 389 -21.10 -0.85 -11.00
C GLN A 389 -21.34 -2.29 -10.59
N GLY A 390 -20.77 -2.68 -9.44
CA GLY A 390 -20.89 -4.05 -8.96
C GLY A 390 -20.11 -4.33 -7.70
N TYR A 391 -19.97 -5.59 -7.38
CA TYR A 391 -19.17 -6.07 -6.27
C TYR A 391 -17.82 -6.55 -6.76
N VAL A 392 -16.77 -6.10 -6.10
CA VAL A 392 -15.38 -6.56 -6.31
C VAL A 392 -15.02 -7.52 -5.18
N ASN A 393 -14.62 -8.76 -5.52
CA ASN A 393 -14.01 -9.68 -4.58
C ASN A 393 -12.49 -9.49 -4.63
N ALA A 394 -11.91 -9.01 -3.54
CA ALA A 394 -10.51 -8.61 -3.52
C ALA A 394 -9.87 -8.78 -2.13
N VAL A 395 -8.56 -8.90 -2.12
CA VAL A 395 -7.75 -8.79 -0.91
C VAL A 395 -7.45 -7.32 -0.66
N TYR A 396 -7.65 -6.87 0.57
CA TYR A 396 -7.27 -5.53 0.99
C TYR A 396 -5.78 -5.49 1.35
N HIS A 397 -5.01 -4.71 0.60
CA HIS A 397 -3.57 -4.65 0.72
C HIS A 397 -3.09 -3.28 1.19
N VAL A 398 -2.09 -3.29 2.08
CA VAL A 398 -1.54 -2.08 2.69
C VAL A 398 -0.80 -1.19 1.68
N VAL A 399 -0.12 -1.79 0.71
CA VAL A 399 0.64 -1.03 -0.29
C VAL A 399 -0.31 -0.25 -1.19
N GLY A 400 -0.21 1.08 -1.11
CA GLY A 400 -1.07 1.98 -1.85
C GLY A 400 -2.53 1.97 -1.40
N ASN A 401 -2.85 1.45 -0.19
CA ASN A 401 -4.23 1.36 0.30
C ASN A 401 -5.18 0.88 -0.80
N ARG A 402 -4.97 -0.35 -1.29
CA ARG A 402 -5.63 -0.85 -2.50
C ARG A 402 -6.33 -2.18 -2.31
N LEU A 403 -7.27 -2.44 -3.20
CA LEU A 403 -7.89 -3.74 -3.38
C LEU A 403 -7.17 -4.47 -4.51
N ILE A 404 -6.73 -5.69 -4.23
CA ILE A 404 -6.16 -6.60 -5.22
C ILE A 404 -7.24 -7.60 -5.62
N PRO A 405 -7.72 -7.56 -6.86
CA PRO A 405 -8.77 -8.44 -7.32
C PRO A 405 -8.38 -9.92 -7.14
N HIS A 406 -9.34 -10.73 -6.73
CA HIS A 406 -9.16 -12.18 -6.67
C HIS A 406 -9.09 -12.77 -8.10
N PRO A 407 -8.21 -13.73 -8.39
CA PRO A 407 -8.01 -14.25 -9.75
C PRO A 407 -9.25 -14.92 -10.35
N LYS A 408 -10.20 -15.34 -9.52
CA LYS A 408 -11.45 -15.96 -9.96
C LYS A 408 -12.64 -15.17 -9.42
N ASN A 409 -13.64 -14.91 -10.28
CA ASN A 409 -14.90 -14.25 -9.92
C ASN A 409 -14.71 -12.92 -9.19
N PHE A 410 -13.74 -12.11 -9.64
CA PHE A 410 -13.39 -10.87 -8.95
C PHE A 410 -14.45 -9.77 -9.10
N PHE A 411 -15.30 -9.80 -10.13
CA PHE A 411 -16.31 -8.78 -10.35
C PHE A 411 -17.68 -9.40 -10.64
N GLU A 412 -18.69 -8.97 -9.87
CA GLU A 412 -20.09 -9.32 -10.06
C GLU A 412 -20.85 -8.04 -10.45
N GLU A 413 -21.14 -7.88 -11.75
CA GLU A 413 -21.83 -6.69 -12.26
C GLU A 413 -23.26 -6.62 -11.75
N VAL A 414 -23.67 -5.44 -11.26
CA VAL A 414 -25.07 -5.14 -10.91
C VAL A 414 -25.70 -4.45 -12.11
N THR A 415 -26.40 -5.23 -12.93
CA THR A 415 -26.99 -4.76 -14.22
C THR A 415 -28.29 -3.99 -14.08
N ASP A 416 -28.98 -4.16 -12.96
CA ASP A 416 -30.24 -3.48 -12.72
C ASP A 416 -29.98 -2.30 -11.78
N GLY A 417 -30.20 -1.07 -12.21
CA GLY A 417 -29.99 0.18 -11.43
C GLY A 417 -30.71 0.27 -10.08
N VAL A 418 -31.16 -0.86 -9.58
CA VAL A 418 -31.57 -1.10 -8.20
C VAL A 418 -30.43 -1.85 -7.54
N ALA A 419 -29.55 -1.11 -6.85
CA ALA A 419 -28.67 -1.73 -5.86
C ALA A 419 -29.54 -2.71 -5.05
N SER A 420 -29.30 -4.01 -5.21
CA SER A 420 -30.04 -4.99 -4.43
C SER A 420 -29.69 -4.67 -2.97
N ILE A 421 -30.63 -4.03 -2.26
CA ILE A 421 -30.53 -3.89 -0.81
C ILE A 421 -30.57 -5.32 -0.29
N ARG A 422 -29.43 -5.98 -0.23
CA ARG A 422 -29.26 -7.19 0.58
C ARG A 422 -29.30 -6.71 2.02
N LEU A 423 -30.51 -6.60 2.55
CA LEU A 423 -30.73 -6.57 3.98
C LEU A 423 -29.97 -7.78 4.55
N SER A 424 -29.09 -7.51 5.52
CA SER A 424 -28.47 -8.58 6.28
C SER A 424 -29.54 -9.61 6.67
N LYS A 425 -29.22 -10.88 6.70
CA LYS A 425 -30.17 -11.95 7.11
C LYS A 425 -30.88 -11.67 8.44
N GLN A 426 -30.31 -10.80 9.27
CA GLN A 426 -30.89 -10.38 10.55
C GLN A 426 -32.03 -9.35 10.43
N GLU A 427 -32.15 -8.61 9.32
CA GLU A 427 -33.21 -7.61 9.12
C GLU A 427 -34.28 -8.05 8.12
N ALA A 428 -34.18 -9.21 7.54
CA ALA A 428 -35.27 -9.82 6.76
C ALA A 428 -36.43 -10.20 7.70
N SER A 429 -37.04 -9.17 8.34
CA SER A 429 -38.29 -9.38 9.07
C SER A 429 -39.35 -9.79 8.04
N ALA A 430 -39.78 -11.04 8.12
CA ALA A 430 -40.83 -11.60 7.32
C ALA A 430 -42.03 -10.62 7.27
N GLY A 431 -42.44 -10.23 6.07
CA GLY A 431 -43.67 -9.49 5.85
C GLY A 431 -43.57 -8.00 5.48
N LYS A 432 -42.40 -7.37 5.50
CA LYS A 432 -42.31 -5.94 5.08
C LYS A 432 -42.50 -5.81 3.57
N ILE A 433 -43.34 -4.84 3.18
CA ILE A 433 -43.70 -4.53 1.80
C ILE A 433 -43.17 -3.13 1.47
N PHE A 434 -42.55 -2.99 0.31
CA PHE A 434 -41.99 -1.73 -0.17
C PHE A 434 -42.50 -1.44 -1.60
N THR A 435 -42.64 -0.20 -1.93
CA THR A 435 -42.79 0.28 -3.32
C THR A 435 -41.44 0.17 -4.05
N ILE A 436 -41.45 0.31 -5.37
CA ILE A 436 -40.22 0.26 -6.17
C ILE A 436 -39.23 1.38 -5.84
N ASP A 437 -39.72 2.52 -5.35
CA ASP A 437 -38.94 3.65 -4.87
C ASP A 437 -38.54 3.55 -3.39
N GLY A 438 -38.69 2.33 -2.78
CA GLY A 438 -38.20 2.03 -1.44
C GLY A 438 -39.12 2.50 -0.27
N LYS A 439 -40.30 3.06 -0.54
CA LYS A 439 -41.22 3.47 0.50
C LYS A 439 -41.91 2.26 1.14
N ARG A 440 -41.82 2.14 2.46
CA ARG A 440 -42.46 1.05 3.21
C ARG A 440 -43.97 1.22 3.25
N ILE A 441 -44.68 0.11 3.02
CA ILE A 441 -46.13 0.00 3.07
C ILE A 441 -46.56 -0.84 4.28
N ALA A 442 -47.57 -0.40 5.01
CA ALA A 442 -48.00 -1.06 6.24
C ALA A 442 -48.55 -2.48 5.98
N ASP A 443 -49.39 -2.63 4.93
CA ASP A 443 -49.96 -3.90 4.52
C ASP A 443 -50.33 -3.89 3.01
N MET A 444 -50.60 -5.10 2.46
CA MET A 444 -50.93 -5.27 1.04
C MET A 444 -52.28 -4.59 0.66
N SER A 445 -53.20 -4.39 1.59
CA SER A 445 -54.51 -3.80 1.30
C SER A 445 -54.37 -2.31 0.99
N SER A 446 -53.45 -1.63 1.69
CA SER A 446 -53.18 -0.20 1.54
C SER A 446 -52.17 0.10 0.41
N ALA A 447 -51.58 -0.93 -0.22
CA ALA A 447 -50.57 -0.73 -1.25
C ALA A 447 -51.17 -0.18 -2.55
N PRO A 448 -50.51 0.78 -3.23
CA PRO A 448 -50.93 1.24 -4.55
C PRO A 448 -50.83 0.08 -5.58
N LYS A 449 -51.64 0.18 -6.65
CA LYS A 449 -51.50 -0.74 -7.80
C LYS A 449 -50.13 -0.51 -8.46
N GLY A 450 -49.43 -1.59 -8.72
CA GLY A 450 -48.11 -1.54 -9.38
C GLY A 450 -47.13 -2.60 -8.88
N ILE A 451 -45.86 -2.32 -9.08
CA ILE A 451 -44.78 -3.23 -8.68
C ILE A 451 -44.41 -2.95 -7.22
N LEU A 452 -44.44 -4.00 -6.40
CA LEU A 452 -44.09 -3.98 -5.00
C LEU A 452 -42.97 -5.00 -4.74
N ILE A 453 -42.22 -4.80 -3.67
CA ILE A 453 -41.17 -5.71 -3.20
C ILE A 453 -41.58 -6.26 -1.84
N LYS A 454 -41.75 -7.60 -1.73
CA LYS A 454 -42.05 -8.27 -0.48
C LYS A 454 -41.04 -9.41 -0.28
N ASN A 455 -40.31 -9.42 0.85
CA ASN A 455 -39.28 -10.43 1.15
C ASN A 455 -38.25 -10.54 0.01
N GLY A 456 -37.84 -9.41 -0.60
CA GLY A 456 -36.91 -9.38 -1.71
C GLY A 456 -37.44 -9.89 -3.05
N LYS A 457 -38.75 -10.25 -3.13
CA LYS A 457 -39.40 -10.70 -4.38
C LYS A 457 -40.32 -9.62 -4.93
N LYS A 458 -40.26 -9.44 -6.24
CA LYS A 458 -41.16 -8.57 -6.99
C LYS A 458 -42.57 -9.18 -7.03
N ILE A 459 -43.55 -8.40 -6.64
CA ILE A 459 -44.98 -8.76 -6.74
C ILE A 459 -45.73 -7.66 -7.48
N ILE A 460 -46.76 -8.00 -8.21
CA ILE A 460 -47.65 -7.05 -8.90
C ILE A 460 -49.00 -7.04 -8.17
N LYS A 461 -49.49 -5.85 -7.82
CA LYS A 461 -50.81 -5.62 -7.25
C LYS A 461 -51.75 -4.97 -8.27
#